data_b11ee351af42341ccabf9b281b3bd63d
#
_entry.id   b11ee351af42341ccabf9b281b3bd63d
#
_cell.length_a   1.000
_cell.length_b   1.000
_cell.length_c   1.000
_cell.angle_alpha   90.00
_cell.angle_beta   90.00
_cell.angle_gamma   90.00
#
_symmetry.space_group_name_H-M   'P 1'
#
loop_
_entity.id
_entity.type
_entity.pdbx_description
1 polymer ?
#
loop_
_entity_poly.entity_id
_entity_poly.type
_entity_poly.pdbx_seq_one_letter_code
_entity_poly.pdbx_strand_id
1 'polypeptide(L)'
;MTLLSKYYVPGLAIEDHSIDVPLAWSGHEPGQAFDGETIKLFYRVVTTPEHVHDDLPLLVFLQGGPGGAGPRPLNPTSDGWIAEAVKHFRVVLPDQRGTGRSNRIDTHTMARLAPGGAQAQAAYLKRFLADSIICDFEHLRRTEFAGARWVTLGQSYGGFLTLTYLSLFPEGVAASFTTGGIP
;
A
#
# COMPACT_ATOMS: atom_id res chain seq x y z
N MET A 1 12.66 6.70 3.45
CA MET A 1 12.39 5.28 3.86
C MET A 1 12.98 4.97 5.22
N THR A 2 12.24 4.25 6.04
CA THR A 2 12.75 3.66 7.28
C THR A 2 12.55 2.14 7.22
N LEU A 3 13.66 1.39 7.18
CA LEU A 3 13.62 -0.05 7.40
C LEU A 3 13.30 -0.30 8.88
N LEU A 4 12.21 -0.99 9.15
CA LEU A 4 11.75 -1.30 10.51
C LEU A 4 12.27 -2.65 10.98
N SER A 5 12.25 -3.64 10.11
CA SER A 5 12.75 -4.99 10.40
C SER A 5 13.03 -5.76 9.12
N LYS A 6 14.00 -6.68 9.23
CA LYS A 6 14.29 -7.70 8.22
C LYS A 6 14.31 -9.04 8.90
N TYR A 7 13.55 -10.00 8.41
CA TYR A 7 13.43 -11.31 9.01
C TYR A 7 13.09 -12.37 7.98
N TYR A 8 13.28 -13.62 8.38
CA TYR A 8 12.99 -14.79 7.58
C TYR A 8 11.91 -15.63 8.25
N VAL A 9 10.99 -16.12 7.47
CA VAL A 9 10.07 -17.19 7.84
C VAL A 9 10.27 -18.35 6.86
N PRO A 10 9.76 -19.57 7.12
CA PRO A 10 10.01 -20.67 6.20
C PRO A 10 9.67 -20.30 4.75
N GLY A 11 10.68 -20.31 3.87
CA GLY A 11 10.57 -20.05 2.44
C GLY A 11 10.43 -18.58 2.02
N LEU A 12 10.41 -17.62 2.96
CA LEU A 12 10.29 -16.19 2.64
C LEU A 12 11.32 -15.33 3.37
N ALA A 13 11.83 -14.33 2.66
CA ALA A 13 12.56 -13.19 3.21
C ALA A 13 11.61 -11.98 3.21
N ILE A 14 11.50 -11.31 4.34
CA ILE A 14 10.54 -10.22 4.55
C ILE A 14 11.26 -9.00 5.09
N GLU A 15 10.97 -7.85 4.49
CA GLU A 15 11.40 -6.54 4.97
C GLU A 15 10.16 -5.70 5.29
N ASP A 16 10.06 -5.22 6.52
CA ASP A 16 9.03 -4.26 6.95
C ASP A 16 9.61 -2.85 6.87
N HIS A 17 8.87 -1.95 6.24
CA HIS A 17 9.27 -0.57 6.01
C HIS A 17 8.16 0.42 6.37
N SER A 18 8.55 1.69 6.54
CA SER A 18 7.60 2.80 6.57
C SER A 18 8.15 4.02 5.83
N ILE A 19 7.24 4.79 5.25
CA ILE A 19 7.51 6.14 4.75
C ILE A 19 6.47 7.11 5.30
N ASP A 20 6.80 8.40 5.26
CA ASP A 20 5.82 9.46 5.51
C ASP A 20 5.12 9.82 4.20
N VAL A 21 3.82 10.05 4.29
CA VAL A 21 3.00 10.58 3.20
C VAL A 21 2.14 11.73 3.73
N PRO A 22 1.73 12.70 2.90
CA PRO A 22 0.89 13.79 3.38
C PRO A 22 -0.47 13.25 3.84
N LEU A 23 -1.00 13.78 4.93
CA LEU A 23 -2.36 13.46 5.36
C LEU A 23 -3.38 13.86 4.29
N ALA A 24 -3.17 14.99 3.61
CA ALA A 24 -3.98 15.44 2.50
C ALA A 24 -3.12 15.61 1.25
N TRP A 25 -3.52 15.00 0.14
CA TRP A 25 -2.83 15.10 -1.15
C TRP A 25 -3.16 16.38 -1.92
N SER A 26 -4.14 17.17 -1.46
CA SER A 26 -4.48 18.44 -2.09
C SER A 26 -3.28 19.40 -2.12
N GLY A 27 -2.84 19.79 -3.31
CA GLY A 27 -1.67 20.66 -3.51
C GLY A 27 -0.32 19.95 -3.48
N HIS A 28 -0.29 18.62 -3.38
CA HIS A 28 0.93 17.80 -3.41
C HIS A 28 0.88 16.80 -4.56
N GLU A 29 2.05 16.43 -5.08
CA GLU A 29 2.20 15.43 -6.13
C GLU A 29 3.04 14.25 -5.63
N PRO A 30 2.61 13.00 -5.91
CA PRO A 30 3.41 11.81 -5.58
C PRO A 30 4.82 11.87 -6.17
N GLY A 31 5.82 11.47 -5.37
CA GLY A 31 7.22 11.49 -5.77
C GLY A 31 7.94 12.81 -5.52
N GLN A 32 7.23 13.87 -5.16
CA GLN A 32 7.81 15.16 -4.81
C GLN A 32 7.88 15.36 -3.29
N ALA A 33 8.73 16.30 -2.86
CA ALA A 33 8.75 16.74 -1.46
C ALA A 33 7.44 17.45 -1.13
N PHE A 34 6.99 17.29 0.08
CA PHE A 34 5.75 17.90 0.58
C PHE A 34 5.99 18.49 1.98
N ASP A 35 5.08 19.35 2.39
CA ASP A 35 5.02 19.96 3.71
C ASP A 35 3.68 19.63 4.41
N GLY A 36 3.50 20.13 5.64
CA GLY A 36 2.28 19.96 6.40
C GLY A 36 2.19 18.67 7.20
N GLU A 37 0.96 18.29 7.53
CA GLU A 37 0.69 17.13 8.38
C GLU A 37 0.92 15.82 7.62
N THR A 38 1.66 14.90 8.23
CA THR A 38 2.01 13.60 7.65
C THR A 38 1.38 12.46 8.41
N ILE A 39 1.24 11.33 7.71
CA ILE A 39 0.91 10.03 8.28
C ILE A 39 1.94 9.00 7.85
N LYS A 40 2.08 7.93 8.63
CA LYS A 40 2.94 6.79 8.28
C LYS A 40 2.21 5.85 7.34
N LEU A 41 2.85 5.53 6.21
CA LEU A 41 2.48 4.41 5.36
C LEU A 41 3.43 3.24 5.65
N PHE A 42 2.88 2.13 6.07
CA PHE A 42 3.60 0.89 6.28
C PHE A 42 3.48 -0.02 5.06
N TYR A 43 4.57 -0.73 4.72
CA TYR A 43 4.55 -1.75 3.67
C TYR A 43 5.57 -2.85 3.94
N ARG A 44 5.31 -4.04 3.37
CA ARG A 44 6.23 -5.16 3.35
C ARG A 44 6.77 -5.37 1.96
N VAL A 45 8.02 -5.79 1.88
CA VAL A 45 8.60 -6.38 0.68
C VAL A 45 8.88 -7.85 0.97
N VAL A 46 8.37 -8.72 0.11
CA VAL A 46 8.45 -10.17 0.27
C VAL A 46 9.12 -10.77 -0.96
N THR A 47 10.11 -11.61 -0.71
CA THR A 47 10.83 -12.41 -1.73
C THR A 47 11.06 -13.80 -1.19
N THR A 48 11.58 -14.72 -2.01
CA THR A 48 12.23 -15.93 -1.48
C THR A 48 13.66 -15.62 -1.02
N PRO A 49 14.26 -16.41 -0.12
CA PRO A 49 15.64 -16.19 0.32
C PRO A 49 16.66 -16.18 -0.83
N GLU A 50 16.40 -16.97 -1.89
CA GLU A 50 17.27 -17.06 -3.06
C GLU A 50 17.26 -15.76 -3.89
N HIS A 51 16.13 -15.04 -3.89
CA HIS A 51 15.89 -13.85 -4.73
C HIS A 51 16.07 -12.51 -3.99
N VAL A 52 16.63 -12.50 -2.79
CA VAL A 52 16.81 -11.27 -1.99
C VAL A 52 17.63 -10.20 -2.73
N HIS A 53 18.58 -10.63 -3.57
CA HIS A 53 19.49 -9.75 -4.29
C HIS A 53 19.16 -9.62 -5.78
N ASP A 54 18.10 -10.27 -6.25
CA ASP A 54 17.72 -10.27 -7.65
C ASP A 54 16.88 -9.03 -7.99
N ASP A 55 17.07 -8.51 -9.19
CA ASP A 55 16.26 -7.41 -9.73
C ASP A 55 14.97 -7.95 -10.37
N LEU A 56 14.11 -8.52 -9.55
CA LEU A 56 12.82 -9.02 -10.00
C LEU A 56 11.82 -7.88 -10.23
N PRO A 57 10.90 -8.05 -11.20
CA PRO A 57 9.79 -7.12 -11.38
C PRO A 57 8.98 -6.95 -10.09
N LEU A 58 8.40 -5.77 -9.92
CA LEU A 58 7.58 -5.46 -8.75
C LEU A 58 6.13 -5.89 -8.96
N LEU A 59 5.52 -6.49 -7.95
CA LEU A 59 4.08 -6.71 -7.86
C LEU A 59 3.57 -6.05 -6.60
N VAL A 60 2.63 -5.10 -6.72
CA VAL A 60 1.94 -4.49 -5.59
C VAL A 60 0.58 -5.12 -5.40
N PHE A 61 0.28 -5.55 -4.18
CA PHE A 61 -1.02 -6.10 -3.82
C PHE A 61 -1.94 -4.99 -3.27
N LEU A 62 -3.08 -4.82 -3.93
CA LEU A 62 -4.11 -3.87 -3.53
C LEU A 62 -5.19 -4.63 -2.75
N GLN A 63 -5.11 -4.52 -1.41
CA GLN A 63 -6.00 -5.25 -0.51
C GLN A 63 -7.45 -4.79 -0.63
N GLY A 64 -8.34 -5.73 -0.43
CA GLY A 64 -9.77 -5.50 -0.38
C GLY A 64 -10.30 -4.98 0.96
N GLY A 65 -11.57 -5.10 1.14
CA GLY A 65 -12.34 -4.61 2.25
C GLY A 65 -13.47 -3.72 1.75
N PRO A 66 -13.42 -2.37 1.85
CA PRO A 66 -12.35 -1.49 2.32
C PRO A 66 -11.97 -1.68 3.80
N GLY A 67 -10.74 -1.28 4.14
CA GLY A 67 -10.25 -1.29 5.52
C GLY A 67 -9.41 -2.53 5.91
N GLY A 68 -9.17 -3.45 4.97
CA GLY A 68 -8.25 -4.58 5.17
C GLY A 68 -6.78 -4.13 5.20
N ALA A 69 -6.01 -4.67 6.15
CA ALA A 69 -4.55 -4.56 6.14
C ALA A 69 -3.94 -5.48 5.07
N GLY A 70 -2.76 -5.15 4.58
CA GLY A 70 -2.00 -6.01 3.70
C GLY A 70 -1.71 -7.39 4.34
N PRO A 71 -1.58 -8.46 3.56
CA PRO A 71 -1.28 -9.79 4.09
C PRO A 71 -0.01 -9.82 4.94
N ARG A 72 0.00 -10.67 5.94
CA ARG A 72 1.19 -11.00 6.72
C ARG A 72 1.53 -12.48 6.52
N PRO A 73 2.26 -12.83 5.46
CA PRO A 73 2.57 -14.22 5.19
C PRO A 73 3.51 -14.77 6.27
N LEU A 74 3.20 -15.98 6.77
CA LEU A 74 4.03 -16.73 7.70
C LEU A 74 4.85 -17.81 6.99
N ASN A 75 4.44 -18.15 5.78
CA ASN A 75 5.11 -19.02 4.83
C ASN A 75 4.47 -18.80 3.44
N PRO A 76 5.08 -19.30 2.33
CA PRO A 76 4.54 -19.09 0.99
C PRO A 76 3.12 -19.62 0.78
N THR A 77 2.74 -20.65 1.51
CA THR A 77 1.44 -21.32 1.36
C THR A 77 0.31 -20.70 2.19
N SER A 78 0.62 -19.74 3.07
CA SER A 78 -0.40 -19.07 3.91
C SER A 78 -1.44 -18.33 3.09
N ASP A 79 -0.99 -17.72 1.98
CA ASP A 79 -1.81 -17.04 0.99
C ASP A 79 -1.42 -17.61 -0.37
N GLY A 80 -2.24 -18.48 -0.95
CA GLY A 80 -1.88 -19.35 -2.08
C GLY A 80 -1.25 -18.61 -3.28
N TRP A 81 -1.68 -17.39 -3.57
CA TRP A 81 -1.14 -16.59 -4.68
C TRP A 81 0.30 -16.11 -4.41
N ILE A 82 0.69 -15.91 -3.14
CA ILE A 82 2.04 -15.47 -2.76
C ILE A 82 3.06 -16.54 -3.15
N ALA A 83 2.71 -17.82 -2.98
CA ALA A 83 3.59 -18.93 -3.34
C ALA A 83 4.02 -18.89 -4.83
N GLU A 84 3.12 -18.44 -5.70
CA GLU A 84 3.43 -18.29 -7.11
C GLU A 84 4.12 -16.96 -7.41
N ALA A 85 3.60 -15.86 -6.84
CA ALA A 85 4.11 -14.52 -7.10
C ALA A 85 5.60 -14.35 -6.73
N VAL A 86 6.05 -14.88 -5.59
CA VAL A 86 7.43 -14.72 -5.13
C VAL A 86 8.48 -15.44 -5.99
N LYS A 87 8.05 -16.33 -6.88
CA LYS A 87 8.94 -16.98 -7.87
C LYS A 87 9.34 -16.01 -8.99
N HIS A 88 8.54 -14.99 -9.24
CA HIS A 88 8.65 -14.14 -10.42
C HIS A 88 8.72 -12.64 -10.08
N PHE A 89 8.33 -12.27 -8.87
CA PHE A 89 8.18 -10.89 -8.45
C PHE A 89 8.80 -10.64 -7.07
N ARG A 90 9.24 -9.43 -6.89
CA ARG A 90 9.39 -8.81 -5.59
C ARG A 90 8.02 -8.26 -5.19
N VAL A 91 7.39 -8.87 -4.19
CA VAL A 91 6.00 -8.59 -3.81
C VAL A 91 5.94 -7.49 -2.78
N VAL A 92 5.20 -6.43 -3.06
CA VAL A 92 4.98 -5.27 -2.18
C VAL A 92 3.58 -5.35 -1.59
N LEU A 93 3.49 -5.39 -0.26
CA LEU A 93 2.26 -5.53 0.51
C LEU A 93 2.05 -4.28 1.40
N PRO A 94 1.48 -3.19 0.88
CA PRO A 94 1.22 -2.02 1.70
C PRO A 94 -0.03 -2.21 2.57
N ASP A 95 0.03 -1.69 3.80
CA ASP A 95 -1.17 -1.39 4.56
C ASP A 95 -1.72 -0.04 4.08
N GLN A 96 -2.92 -0.02 3.53
CA GLN A 96 -3.55 1.23 3.08
C GLN A 96 -3.61 2.23 4.23
N ARG A 97 -3.55 3.54 3.92
CA ARG A 97 -3.80 4.59 4.93
C ARG A 97 -5.07 4.27 5.73
N GLY A 98 -5.03 4.46 7.01
CA GLY A 98 -6.14 4.15 7.92
C GLY A 98 -6.22 2.69 8.37
N THR A 99 -5.35 1.80 7.91
CA THR A 99 -5.40 0.36 8.20
C THR A 99 -4.09 -0.19 8.78
N GLY A 100 -4.14 -1.37 9.33
CA GLY A 100 -2.98 -2.17 9.73
C GLY A 100 -1.97 -1.43 10.61
N ARG A 101 -0.73 -1.39 10.16
CA ARG A 101 0.40 -0.67 10.79
C ARG A 101 0.62 0.73 10.21
N SER A 102 -0.12 1.12 9.16
CA SER A 102 -0.26 2.51 8.74
C SER A 102 -1.08 3.27 9.77
N ASN A 103 -1.14 4.62 9.66
CA ASN A 103 -1.94 5.43 10.59
C ASN A 103 -3.38 4.93 10.65
N ARG A 104 -3.68 4.14 11.69
CA ARG A 104 -4.97 3.48 11.84
C ARG A 104 -6.05 4.47 12.23
N ILE A 105 -7.23 4.34 11.60
CA ILE A 105 -8.44 5.03 12.04
C ILE A 105 -9.16 4.10 13.02
N ASP A 106 -9.41 4.60 14.22
CA ASP A 106 -10.10 3.90 15.29
C ASP A 106 -11.00 4.84 16.10
N THR A 107 -11.63 4.32 17.15
CA THR A 107 -12.49 5.10 18.04
C THR A 107 -11.76 6.23 18.73
N HIS A 108 -10.45 6.08 19.02
CA HIS A 108 -9.65 7.15 19.64
C HIS A 108 -9.41 8.30 18.64
N THR A 109 -9.17 7.97 17.37
CA THR A 109 -9.07 8.97 16.29
C THR A 109 -10.36 9.76 16.18
N MET A 110 -11.52 9.07 16.17
CA MET A 110 -12.82 9.73 16.09
C MET A 110 -13.13 10.55 17.34
N ALA A 111 -12.76 10.09 18.52
CA ALA A 111 -12.96 10.83 19.76
C ALA A 111 -12.15 12.13 19.79
N ARG A 112 -10.91 12.13 19.29
CA ARG A 112 -10.10 13.37 19.18
C ARG A 112 -10.74 14.42 18.26
N LEU A 113 -11.47 13.97 17.25
CA LEU A 113 -12.13 14.84 16.27
C LEU A 113 -13.54 15.27 16.72
N ALA A 114 -14.09 14.63 17.77
CA ALA A 114 -15.44 14.89 18.25
C ALA A 114 -15.73 16.36 18.63
N PRO A 115 -14.78 17.14 19.23
CA PRO A 115 -15.02 18.55 19.52
C PRO A 115 -15.33 19.40 18.27
N GLY A 116 -14.85 19.00 17.09
CA GLY A 116 -15.18 19.65 15.80
C GLY A 116 -16.48 19.15 15.16
N GLY A 117 -17.19 18.25 15.82
CA GLY A 117 -18.45 17.67 15.36
C GLY A 117 -18.32 16.73 14.16
N ALA A 118 -19.47 16.29 13.66
CA ALA A 118 -19.56 15.35 12.54
C ALA A 118 -18.89 15.89 11.26
N GLN A 119 -18.86 17.19 11.08
CA GLN A 119 -18.24 17.83 9.92
C GLN A 119 -16.72 17.67 9.92
N ALA A 120 -16.07 17.85 11.07
CA ALA A 120 -14.63 17.62 11.22
C ALA A 120 -14.26 16.14 11.04
N GLN A 121 -15.07 15.23 11.58
CA GLN A 121 -14.90 13.79 11.40
C GLN A 121 -15.04 13.40 9.93
N ALA A 122 -16.06 13.89 9.22
CA ALA A 122 -16.27 13.63 7.81
C ALA A 122 -15.15 14.21 6.95
N ALA A 123 -14.66 15.41 7.24
CA ALA A 123 -13.55 16.03 6.53
C ALA A 123 -12.25 15.23 6.70
N TYR A 124 -12.02 14.68 7.87
CA TYR A 124 -10.88 13.80 8.12
C TYR A 124 -11.00 12.48 7.33
N LEU A 125 -12.15 11.81 7.41
CA LEU A 125 -12.39 10.53 6.73
C LEU A 125 -12.28 10.63 5.20
N LYS A 126 -12.67 11.76 4.62
CA LYS A 126 -12.50 12.01 3.18
C LYS A 126 -11.05 11.93 2.69
N ARG A 127 -10.07 12.08 3.59
CA ARG A 127 -8.65 11.96 3.26
C ARG A 127 -8.16 10.51 3.15
N PHE A 128 -9.05 9.52 3.33
CA PHE A 128 -8.76 8.09 3.32
C PHE A 128 -9.50 7.36 2.19
N LEU A 129 -9.93 8.08 1.16
CA LEU A 129 -10.59 7.53 -0.01
C LEU A 129 -9.59 6.99 -1.03
N ALA A 130 -10.11 6.35 -2.08
CA ALA A 130 -9.31 5.62 -3.06
C ALA A 130 -8.23 6.48 -3.75
N ASP A 131 -8.55 7.70 -4.09
CA ASP A 131 -7.61 8.66 -4.68
C ASP A 131 -6.38 8.89 -3.80
N SER A 132 -6.60 9.13 -2.51
CA SER A 132 -5.52 9.33 -1.55
C SER A 132 -4.72 8.05 -1.30
N ILE A 133 -5.37 6.88 -1.27
CA ILE A 133 -4.68 5.57 -1.17
C ILE A 133 -3.76 5.38 -2.37
N ILE A 134 -4.23 5.68 -3.56
CA ILE A 134 -3.44 5.51 -4.78
C ILE A 134 -2.31 6.54 -4.89
N CYS A 135 -2.52 7.77 -4.44
CA CYS A 135 -1.44 8.75 -4.34
C CYS A 135 -0.32 8.28 -3.39
N ASP A 136 -0.67 7.63 -2.25
CA ASP A 136 0.33 7.03 -1.36
C ASP A 136 1.17 5.97 -2.08
N PHE A 137 0.51 5.08 -2.81
CA PHE A 137 1.20 3.99 -3.51
C PHE A 137 2.04 4.51 -4.66
N GLU A 138 1.57 5.52 -5.39
CA GLU A 138 2.36 6.18 -6.43
C GLU A 138 3.56 6.93 -5.83
N HIS A 139 3.39 7.58 -4.67
CA HIS A 139 4.50 8.18 -3.95
C HIS A 139 5.52 7.13 -3.53
N LEU A 140 5.07 6.03 -2.93
CA LEU A 140 5.91 4.88 -2.57
C LEU A 140 6.69 4.36 -3.79
N ARG A 141 6.03 4.16 -4.93
CA ARG A 141 6.65 3.68 -6.16
C ARG A 141 7.75 4.63 -6.65
N ARG A 142 7.46 5.92 -6.68
CA ARG A 142 8.41 6.93 -7.20
C ARG A 142 9.60 7.13 -6.29
N THR A 143 9.42 7.07 -4.98
CA THR A 143 10.48 7.39 -4.00
C THR A 143 11.32 6.17 -3.61
N GLU A 144 10.68 5.02 -3.41
CA GLU A 144 11.35 3.84 -2.85
C GLU A 144 11.75 2.80 -3.90
N PHE A 145 11.08 2.82 -5.05
CA PHE A 145 11.31 1.89 -6.15
C PHE A 145 11.80 2.61 -7.43
N ALA A 146 12.40 3.78 -7.27
CA ALA A 146 12.99 4.57 -8.36
C ALA A 146 12.05 4.81 -9.56
N GLY A 147 10.75 4.85 -9.33
CA GLY A 147 9.74 5.00 -10.37
C GLY A 147 9.55 3.78 -11.27
N ALA A 148 10.12 2.62 -10.93
CA ALA A 148 9.92 1.39 -11.69
C ALA A 148 8.42 1.08 -11.84
N ARG A 149 8.02 0.65 -13.03
CA ARG A 149 6.62 0.22 -13.25
C ARG A 149 6.38 -1.10 -12.52
N TRP A 150 5.24 -1.22 -11.90
CA TRP A 150 4.85 -2.45 -11.21
C TRP A 150 3.59 -3.09 -11.79
N VAL A 151 3.43 -4.37 -11.49
CA VAL A 151 2.20 -5.11 -11.73
C VAL A 151 1.28 -4.89 -10.54
N THR A 152 0.01 -4.60 -10.76
CA THR A 152 -1.00 -4.53 -9.70
C THR A 152 -1.80 -5.82 -9.62
N LEU A 153 -2.04 -6.30 -8.40
CA LEU A 153 -2.98 -7.39 -8.12
C LEU A 153 -4.02 -6.88 -7.12
N GLY A 154 -5.22 -6.60 -7.61
CA GLY A 154 -6.33 -6.07 -6.82
C GLY A 154 -7.36 -7.13 -6.46
N GLN A 155 -7.70 -7.24 -5.17
CA GLN A 155 -8.75 -8.14 -4.68
C GLN A 155 -9.95 -7.34 -4.15
N SER A 156 -11.17 -7.66 -4.57
CA SER A 156 -12.40 -7.01 -4.11
C SER A 156 -12.32 -5.48 -4.27
N TYR A 157 -12.38 -4.69 -3.20
CA TYR A 157 -12.13 -3.25 -3.25
C TYR A 157 -10.78 -2.88 -3.87
N GLY A 158 -9.78 -3.75 -3.78
CA GLY A 158 -8.50 -3.60 -4.49
C GLY A 158 -8.65 -3.60 -6.02
N GLY A 159 -9.70 -4.22 -6.57
CA GLY A 159 -10.06 -4.08 -7.98
C GLY A 159 -10.48 -2.65 -8.32
N PHE A 160 -11.32 -2.03 -7.50
CA PHE A 160 -11.67 -0.61 -7.62
C PHE A 160 -10.42 0.30 -7.50
N LEU A 161 -9.52 0.01 -6.57
CA LEU A 161 -8.25 0.72 -6.44
C LEU A 161 -7.38 0.56 -7.70
N THR A 162 -7.38 -0.63 -8.34
CA THR A 162 -6.69 -0.84 -9.61
C THR A 162 -7.21 0.09 -10.71
N LEU A 163 -8.52 0.22 -10.85
CA LEU A 163 -9.13 1.13 -11.83
C LEU A 163 -8.80 2.59 -11.50
N THR A 164 -8.82 2.96 -10.21
CA THR A 164 -8.41 4.28 -9.75
C THR A 164 -6.95 4.55 -10.11
N TYR A 165 -6.07 3.56 -9.93
CA TYR A 165 -4.66 3.69 -10.28
C TYR A 165 -4.46 3.90 -11.78
N LEU A 166 -5.09 3.08 -12.60
CA LEU A 166 -5.03 3.20 -14.07
C LEU A 166 -5.61 4.54 -14.57
N SER A 167 -6.55 5.12 -13.83
CA SER A 167 -7.12 6.43 -14.16
C SER A 167 -6.20 7.60 -13.79
N LEU A 168 -5.48 7.49 -12.66
CA LEU A 168 -4.66 8.60 -12.15
C LEU A 168 -3.20 8.52 -12.63
N PHE A 169 -2.62 7.31 -12.68
CA PHE A 169 -1.18 7.10 -12.96
C PHE A 169 -0.96 5.87 -13.86
N PRO A 170 -1.54 5.83 -15.07
CA PRO A 170 -1.41 4.66 -15.95
C PRO A 170 0.03 4.34 -16.31
N GLU A 171 0.90 5.35 -16.35
CA GLU A 171 2.33 5.20 -16.64
C GLU A 171 3.10 4.40 -15.58
N GLY A 172 2.59 4.36 -14.34
CA GLY A 172 3.18 3.61 -13.22
C GLY A 172 2.89 2.11 -13.27
N VAL A 173 1.96 1.67 -14.14
CA VAL A 173 1.46 0.29 -14.18
C VAL A 173 1.96 -0.44 -15.41
N ALA A 174 2.59 -1.59 -15.22
CA ALA A 174 3.04 -2.47 -16.31
C ALA A 174 1.93 -3.43 -16.76
N ALA A 175 1.19 -4.00 -15.83
CA ALA A 175 0.04 -4.87 -16.03
C ALA A 175 -0.84 -4.84 -14.78
N SER A 176 -2.09 -5.25 -14.94
CA SER A 176 -3.07 -5.28 -13.83
C SER A 176 -3.87 -6.57 -13.84
N PHE A 177 -4.00 -7.15 -12.65
CA PHE A 177 -4.87 -8.29 -12.40
C PHE A 177 -5.89 -7.91 -11.32
N THR A 178 -7.13 -8.33 -11.51
CA THR A 178 -8.20 -8.15 -10.51
C THR A 178 -8.88 -9.48 -10.22
N THR A 179 -9.23 -9.70 -8.97
CA THR A 179 -9.99 -10.86 -8.55
C THR A 179 -11.14 -10.44 -7.64
N GLY A 180 -12.37 -10.82 -8.00
CA GLY A 180 -13.57 -10.42 -7.27
C GLY A 180 -13.75 -8.89 -7.16
N GLY A 181 -13.14 -8.14 -8.06
CA GLY A 181 -13.27 -6.68 -8.11
C GLY A 181 -14.64 -6.27 -8.62
N ILE A 182 -15.16 -5.18 -8.06
CA ILE A 182 -16.35 -4.50 -8.59
C ILE A 182 -15.84 -3.36 -9.47
N PRO A 183 -16.32 -3.24 -10.72
CA PRO A 183 -15.95 -2.15 -11.60
C PRO A 183 -16.50 -0.80 -11.12
#